data_3cca6f6cb34f9723ddd7cae8e244d034
#
_entry.id   3cca6f6cb34f9723ddd7cae8e244d034
#
_cell.length_a   1.000
_cell.length_b   1.000
_cell.length_c   1.000
_cell.angle_alpha   90.00
_cell.angle_beta   90.00
_cell.angle_gamma   90.00
#
_symmetry.space_group_name_H-M   'P 1'
#
loop_
_entity.id
_entity.type
_entity.pdbx_description
1 polymer ?
#
loop_
_entity_poly.entity_id
_entity_poly.type
_entity_poly.pdbx_seq_one_letter_code
_entity_poly.pdbx_strand_id
1 'polypeptide(L)'
;MELVKNPLFARLLARCGARNEERGNRELRRELLGGLSGRVMEVGAGTGLNFPHYPAAVDEVVAVEPEPYLRARAGEAAGAAPVPVRVVEGTAAGLPAANGEFEAVVISGLLCSVRDVPAALTEFARVLRPGGQLRFYEHVRSRDALFARYQQAADLAWPHLMGGCHVQRQTRAAISRELTIEACRGFRFPPSAVFSPVAPRILGTARKNGPPRS
;
A
#
# COMPACT_ATOMS: atom_id res chain seq x y z
N MET A 1 -0.37 -19.28 9.85
CA MET A 1 -0.48 -17.80 9.79
C MET A 1 0.67 -17.22 10.60
N GLU A 2 1.79 -16.97 9.96
CA GLU A 2 2.95 -16.34 10.62
C GLU A 2 2.84 -14.84 10.41
N LEU A 3 2.41 -14.14 11.43
CA LEU A 3 2.60 -12.69 11.56
C LEU A 3 4.09 -12.41 11.43
N VAL A 4 4.49 -11.56 10.49
CA VAL A 4 5.86 -11.04 10.41
C VAL A 4 6.06 -10.14 11.64
N LYS A 5 6.26 -10.77 12.80
CA LYS A 5 6.63 -10.09 14.05
C LYS A 5 8.11 -9.73 13.98
N ASN A 6 8.42 -8.61 13.36
CA ASN A 6 9.75 -8.03 13.42
C ASN A 6 9.68 -6.65 14.11
N PRO A 7 9.66 -6.61 15.46
CA PRO A 7 9.51 -5.38 16.21
C PRO A 7 10.66 -4.39 16.00
N LEU A 8 11.84 -4.87 15.63
CA LEU A 8 12.98 -4.00 15.30
C LEU A 8 12.74 -3.30 13.96
N PHE A 9 12.28 -4.03 12.96
CA PHE A 9 11.91 -3.46 11.66
C PHE A 9 10.73 -2.49 11.80
N ALA A 10 9.70 -2.82 12.57
CA ALA A 10 8.55 -1.96 12.81
C ALA A 10 8.98 -0.60 13.40
N ARG A 11 9.90 -0.60 14.38
CA ARG A 11 10.47 0.63 14.97
C ARG A 11 11.31 1.42 13.96
N LEU A 12 12.11 0.73 13.14
CA LEU A 12 12.88 1.35 12.07
C LEU A 12 11.95 2.00 11.02
N LEU A 13 10.93 1.28 10.59
CA LEU A 13 9.93 1.77 9.64
C LEU A 13 9.22 3.02 10.14
N ALA A 14 8.81 3.04 11.43
CA ALA A 14 8.19 4.19 12.05
C ALA A 14 9.11 5.44 12.03
N ARG A 15 10.40 5.26 12.31
CA ARG A 15 11.40 6.36 12.30
C ARG A 15 11.71 6.84 10.88
N CYS A 16 11.88 5.91 9.93
CA CYS A 16 12.19 6.25 8.54
C CYS A 16 10.98 6.89 7.83
N GLY A 17 9.77 6.48 8.17
CA GLY A 17 8.53 7.03 7.62
C GLY A 17 8.45 8.55 7.81
N ALA A 18 8.64 9.04 9.03
CA ALA A 18 8.60 10.47 9.35
C ALA A 18 9.60 11.29 8.52
N ARG A 19 10.84 10.80 8.36
CA ARG A 19 11.87 11.47 7.54
C ARG A 19 11.53 11.51 6.05
N ASN A 20 10.84 10.49 5.55
CA ASN A 20 10.47 10.43 4.13
C ASN A 20 9.30 11.39 3.81
N GLU A 21 8.46 11.73 4.80
CA GLU A 21 7.41 12.74 4.63
C GLU A 21 8.00 14.12 4.25
N GLU A 22 9.10 14.51 4.90
CA GLU A 22 9.81 15.76 4.62
C GLU A 22 10.48 15.78 3.23
N ARG A 23 10.72 14.60 2.63
CA ARG A 23 11.36 14.44 1.32
C ARG A 23 10.39 14.39 0.14
N GLY A 24 9.11 14.72 0.34
CA GLY A 24 8.10 14.79 -0.72
C GLY A 24 7.12 13.60 -0.74
N ASN A 25 7.15 12.67 0.23
CA ASN A 25 6.14 11.62 0.32
C ASN A 25 4.75 12.18 0.60
N ARG A 26 4.66 13.34 1.25
CA ARG A 26 3.39 14.01 1.57
C ARG A 26 2.59 14.35 0.31
N GLU A 27 3.26 14.85 -0.72
CA GLU A 27 2.63 15.17 -2.01
C GLU A 27 2.15 13.91 -2.72
N LEU A 28 2.97 12.84 -2.68
CA LEU A 28 2.60 11.55 -3.26
C LEU A 28 1.39 10.91 -2.54
N ARG A 29 1.29 11.08 -1.21
CA ARG A 29 0.10 10.64 -0.46
C ARG A 29 -1.14 11.44 -0.81
N ARG A 30 -1.03 12.76 -0.94
CA ARG A 30 -2.14 13.60 -1.39
C ARG A 30 -2.61 13.21 -2.79
N GLU A 31 -1.69 12.91 -3.69
CA GLU A 31 -2.02 12.40 -5.03
C GLU A 31 -2.71 11.03 -4.96
N LEU A 32 -2.16 10.09 -4.16
CA LEU A 32 -2.70 8.76 -3.95
C LEU A 32 -4.16 8.79 -3.48
N LEU A 33 -4.46 9.68 -2.53
CA LEU A 33 -5.75 9.75 -1.83
C LEU A 33 -6.71 10.77 -2.47
N GLY A 34 -6.24 11.61 -3.38
CA GLY A 34 -7.03 12.64 -4.02
C GLY A 34 -8.26 12.10 -4.72
N GLY A 35 -9.43 12.76 -4.47
CA GLY A 35 -10.70 12.39 -5.07
C GLY A 35 -11.36 11.13 -4.50
N LEU A 36 -10.83 10.56 -3.42
CA LEU A 36 -11.51 9.49 -2.68
C LEU A 36 -12.76 10.00 -1.97
N SER A 37 -13.77 9.16 -1.88
CA SER A 37 -15.02 9.43 -1.17
C SER A 37 -15.65 8.13 -0.67
N GLY A 38 -16.63 8.23 0.22
CA GLY A 38 -17.34 7.09 0.77
C GLY A 38 -16.49 6.29 1.75
N ARG A 39 -16.75 4.99 1.88
CA ARG A 39 -16.01 4.10 2.78
C ARG A 39 -14.74 3.58 2.13
N VAL A 40 -13.61 3.76 2.78
CA VAL A 40 -12.28 3.38 2.29
C VAL A 40 -11.64 2.35 3.21
N MET A 41 -11.00 1.32 2.63
CA MET A 41 -10.14 0.42 3.37
C MET A 41 -8.68 0.72 3.05
N GLU A 42 -7.87 1.02 4.07
CA GLU A 42 -6.42 1.11 3.93
C GLU A 42 -5.77 -0.18 4.43
N VAL A 43 -5.06 -0.89 3.55
CA VAL A 43 -4.42 -2.17 3.91
C VAL A 43 -2.91 -1.98 4.07
N GLY A 44 -2.40 -2.39 5.25
CA GLY A 44 -1.03 -2.14 5.65
C GLY A 44 -0.82 -0.69 6.07
N ALA A 45 -1.66 -0.20 6.98
CA ALA A 45 -1.68 1.21 7.40
C ALA A 45 -0.37 1.68 8.07
N GLY A 46 0.44 0.74 8.55
CA GLY A 46 1.69 1.05 9.23
C GLY A 46 1.46 1.93 10.46
N THR A 47 2.05 3.11 10.49
CA THR A 47 1.87 4.10 11.55
C THR A 47 0.81 5.16 11.25
N GLY A 48 0.00 4.99 10.20
CA GLY A 48 -1.09 5.92 9.86
C GLY A 48 -0.64 7.17 9.10
N LEU A 49 0.48 7.13 8.37
CA LEU A 49 1.01 8.30 7.65
C LEU A 49 0.10 8.83 6.53
N ASN A 50 -0.86 8.05 6.07
CA ASN A 50 -1.87 8.49 5.11
C ASN A 50 -3.02 9.27 5.77
N PHE A 51 -3.31 9.03 7.04
CA PHE A 51 -4.52 9.52 7.71
C PHE A 51 -4.73 11.04 7.63
N PRO A 52 -3.69 11.90 7.79
CA PRO A 52 -3.84 13.34 7.65
C PRO A 52 -4.20 13.84 6.25
N HIS A 53 -4.17 12.95 5.24
CA HIS A 53 -4.30 13.31 3.84
C HIS A 53 -5.61 12.83 3.20
N TYR A 54 -6.47 12.13 3.95
CA TYR A 54 -7.78 11.73 3.46
C TYR A 54 -8.68 12.95 3.23
N PRO A 55 -9.32 13.04 2.05
CA PRO A 55 -10.25 14.14 1.76
C PRO A 55 -11.51 14.03 2.61
N ALA A 56 -12.14 15.18 2.90
CA ALA A 56 -13.35 15.26 3.72
C ALA A 56 -14.59 14.54 3.13
N ALA A 57 -14.52 14.14 1.85
CA ALA A 57 -15.56 13.34 1.20
C ALA A 57 -15.49 11.84 1.56
N VAL A 58 -14.49 11.43 2.33
CA VAL A 58 -14.38 10.05 2.87
C VAL A 58 -15.21 9.97 4.15
N ASP A 59 -16.16 9.04 4.18
CA ASP A 59 -17.06 8.85 5.32
C ASP A 59 -16.37 8.14 6.49
N GLU A 60 -15.58 7.10 6.17
CA GLU A 60 -14.83 6.29 7.13
C GLU A 60 -13.62 5.63 6.46
N VAL A 61 -12.52 5.55 7.18
CA VAL A 61 -11.37 4.71 6.83
C VAL A 61 -11.29 3.52 7.78
N VAL A 62 -11.34 2.30 7.23
CA VAL A 62 -11.01 1.07 7.96
C VAL A 62 -9.55 0.73 7.66
N ALA A 63 -8.68 0.95 8.63
CA ALA A 63 -7.24 0.79 8.50
C ALA A 63 -6.79 -0.58 9.05
N VAL A 64 -6.33 -1.46 8.17
CA VAL A 64 -5.91 -2.83 8.50
C VAL A 64 -4.40 -2.88 8.69
N GLU A 65 -3.93 -3.33 9.87
CA GLU A 65 -2.51 -3.48 10.18
C GLU A 65 -2.27 -4.73 11.04
N PRO A 66 -1.51 -5.73 10.55
CA PRO A 66 -1.26 -6.96 11.30
C PRO A 66 -0.25 -6.79 12.45
N GLU A 67 0.74 -5.90 12.31
CA GLU A 67 1.83 -5.75 13.28
C GLU A 67 1.36 -4.93 14.50
N PRO A 68 1.40 -5.50 15.74
CA PRO A 68 0.81 -4.83 16.92
C PRO A 68 1.39 -3.46 17.25
N TYR A 69 2.72 -3.28 17.12
CA TYR A 69 3.37 -2.00 17.44
C TYR A 69 2.96 -0.91 16.42
N LEU A 70 2.95 -1.25 15.12
CA LEU A 70 2.50 -0.32 14.08
C LEU A 70 1.02 -0.01 14.22
N ARG A 71 0.19 -1.03 14.52
CA ARG A 71 -1.25 -0.86 14.75
C ARG A 71 -1.54 0.07 15.93
N ALA A 72 -0.79 -0.03 17.04
CA ALA A 72 -0.92 0.89 18.15
C ALA A 72 -0.59 2.33 17.76
N ARG A 73 0.49 2.55 16.99
CA ARG A 73 0.88 3.86 16.46
C ARG A 73 -0.15 4.43 15.48
N ALA A 74 -0.74 3.57 14.64
CA ALA A 74 -1.85 3.95 13.77
C ALA A 74 -3.09 4.37 14.59
N GLY A 75 -3.39 3.67 15.68
CA GLY A 75 -4.46 4.04 16.61
C GLY A 75 -4.26 5.43 17.22
N GLU A 76 -3.04 5.77 17.62
CA GLU A 76 -2.70 7.12 18.09
C GLU A 76 -2.90 8.17 16.98
N ALA A 77 -2.44 7.88 15.76
CA ALA A 77 -2.56 8.78 14.61
C ALA A 77 -4.02 8.97 14.16
N ALA A 78 -4.88 7.98 14.35
CA ALA A 78 -6.29 8.04 13.98
C ALA A 78 -7.04 9.18 14.67
N GLY A 79 -6.67 9.50 15.93
CA GLY A 79 -7.27 10.59 16.69
C GLY A 79 -7.05 12.00 16.12
N ALA A 80 -6.05 12.17 15.26
CA ALA A 80 -5.72 13.43 14.60
C ALA A 80 -6.12 13.46 13.11
N ALA A 81 -6.78 12.42 12.61
CA ALA A 81 -7.22 12.36 11.23
C ALA A 81 -8.40 13.31 10.95
N PRO A 82 -8.51 13.89 9.74
CA PRO A 82 -9.60 14.78 9.37
C PRO A 82 -10.95 14.05 9.14
N VAL A 83 -10.91 12.72 9.07
CA VAL A 83 -12.06 11.83 8.86
C VAL A 83 -12.05 10.70 9.89
N PRO A 84 -13.18 10.04 10.18
CA PRO A 84 -13.22 8.88 11.06
C PRO A 84 -12.28 7.77 10.58
N VAL A 85 -11.37 7.30 11.45
CA VAL A 85 -10.46 6.19 11.16
C VAL A 85 -10.61 5.11 12.22
N ARG A 86 -10.91 3.89 11.80
CA ARG A 86 -10.99 2.71 12.66
C ARG A 86 -9.86 1.75 12.32
N VAL A 87 -8.92 1.61 13.25
CA VAL A 87 -7.76 0.71 13.08
C VAL A 87 -8.11 -0.69 13.58
N VAL A 88 -7.89 -1.69 12.73
CA VAL A 88 -8.24 -3.09 13.01
C VAL A 88 -7.09 -4.04 12.72
N GLU A 89 -7.10 -5.19 13.39
CA GLU A 89 -6.19 -6.29 13.07
C GLU A 89 -6.67 -7.04 11.84
N GLY A 90 -5.74 -7.40 10.96
CA GLY A 90 -6.03 -8.20 9.77
C GLY A 90 -4.81 -8.33 8.88
N THR A 91 -4.92 -9.16 7.85
CA THR A 91 -3.86 -9.36 6.86
C THR A 91 -4.39 -9.07 5.46
N ALA A 92 -3.50 -8.78 4.51
CA ALA A 92 -3.89 -8.51 3.14
C ALA A 92 -4.61 -9.69 2.45
N ALA A 93 -4.36 -10.93 2.89
CA ALA A 93 -4.98 -12.15 2.37
C ALA A 93 -6.21 -12.63 3.19
N GLY A 94 -6.68 -11.82 4.13
CA GLY A 94 -7.85 -12.12 4.97
C GLY A 94 -8.36 -10.83 5.60
N LEU A 95 -9.10 -10.04 4.84
CA LEU A 95 -9.60 -8.74 5.25
C LEU A 95 -10.89 -8.90 6.08
N PRO A 96 -10.99 -8.21 7.23
CA PRO A 96 -12.14 -8.28 8.13
C PRO A 96 -13.31 -7.42 7.60
N ALA A 97 -13.86 -7.79 6.46
CA ALA A 97 -14.90 -7.05 5.78
C ALA A 97 -15.77 -7.94 4.89
N ALA A 98 -17.00 -7.50 4.64
CA ALA A 98 -17.93 -8.13 3.72
C ALA A 98 -17.56 -7.90 2.24
N ASN A 99 -18.17 -8.68 1.35
CA ASN A 99 -18.01 -8.50 -0.10
C ASN A 99 -18.62 -7.16 -0.54
N GLY A 100 -17.89 -6.38 -1.34
CA GLY A 100 -18.42 -5.15 -1.94
C GLY A 100 -18.71 -4.02 -0.95
N GLU A 101 -18.04 -4.01 0.19
CA GLU A 101 -18.29 -3.07 1.29
C GLU A 101 -17.66 -1.70 1.07
N PHE A 102 -16.61 -1.60 0.23
CA PHE A 102 -15.80 -0.37 0.11
C PHE A 102 -15.82 0.25 -1.28
N GLU A 103 -15.85 1.56 -1.33
CA GLU A 103 -15.66 2.38 -2.52
C GLU A 103 -14.23 2.32 -3.03
N ALA A 104 -13.28 2.28 -2.09
CA ALA A 104 -11.87 2.19 -2.44
C ALA A 104 -11.08 1.32 -1.46
N VAL A 105 -10.04 0.67 -1.99
CA VAL A 105 -8.93 0.08 -1.23
C VAL A 105 -7.68 0.91 -1.51
N VAL A 106 -6.93 1.25 -0.46
CA VAL A 106 -5.67 2.00 -0.54
C VAL A 106 -4.52 1.11 -0.05
N ILE A 107 -3.44 1.07 -0.81
CA ILE A 107 -2.20 0.40 -0.43
C ILE A 107 -0.99 1.30 -0.68
N SER A 108 -0.03 1.28 0.24
CA SER A 108 1.18 2.10 0.15
C SER A 108 2.41 1.35 0.67
N GLY A 109 3.23 0.81 -0.24
CA GLY A 109 4.40 0.00 0.10
C GLY A 109 4.06 -1.35 0.75
N LEU A 110 2.93 -1.95 0.36
CA LEU A 110 2.40 -3.18 0.94
C LEU A 110 2.77 -4.42 0.12
N LEU A 111 2.43 -4.44 -1.17
CA LEU A 111 2.54 -5.64 -2.00
C LEU A 111 3.97 -6.14 -2.16
N CYS A 112 4.97 -5.27 -1.96
CA CYS A 112 6.37 -5.69 -1.93
C CYS A 112 6.67 -6.66 -0.77
N SER A 113 5.94 -6.57 0.36
CA SER A 113 6.16 -7.37 1.56
C SER A 113 5.12 -8.47 1.77
N VAL A 114 4.06 -8.50 0.98
CA VAL A 114 3.02 -9.54 1.05
C VAL A 114 3.55 -10.87 0.51
N ARG A 115 3.32 -11.96 1.25
CA ARG A 115 3.78 -13.30 0.87
C ARG A 115 3.03 -13.81 -0.37
N ASP A 116 1.70 -13.75 -0.34
CA ASP A 116 0.80 -14.20 -1.40
C ASP A 116 0.10 -12.99 -2.03
N VAL A 117 0.71 -12.44 -3.08
CA VAL A 117 0.18 -11.27 -3.79
C VAL A 117 -1.13 -11.60 -4.53
N PRO A 118 -1.28 -12.74 -5.21
CA PRO A 118 -2.57 -13.13 -5.79
C PRO A 118 -3.70 -13.18 -4.76
N ALA A 119 -3.53 -13.86 -3.63
CA ALA A 119 -4.55 -13.92 -2.58
C ALA A 119 -4.92 -12.53 -2.04
N ALA A 120 -3.94 -11.65 -1.84
CA ALA A 120 -4.21 -10.27 -1.41
C ALA A 120 -5.02 -9.48 -2.44
N LEU A 121 -4.69 -9.60 -3.73
CA LEU A 121 -5.42 -8.90 -4.80
C LEU A 121 -6.85 -9.44 -4.96
N THR A 122 -7.05 -10.73 -4.80
CA THR A 122 -8.39 -11.36 -4.74
C THR A 122 -9.21 -10.80 -3.57
N GLU A 123 -8.60 -10.64 -2.38
CA GLU A 123 -9.28 -10.03 -1.22
C GLU A 123 -9.59 -8.55 -1.46
N PHE A 124 -8.69 -7.78 -2.09
CA PHE A 124 -8.97 -6.38 -2.46
C PHE A 124 -10.15 -6.30 -3.44
N ALA A 125 -10.16 -7.17 -4.46
CA ALA A 125 -11.28 -7.25 -5.39
C ALA A 125 -12.58 -7.69 -4.69
N ARG A 126 -12.51 -8.61 -3.71
CA ARG A 126 -13.68 -9.09 -2.95
C ARG A 126 -14.34 -7.95 -2.17
N VAL A 127 -13.57 -7.18 -1.41
CA VAL A 127 -14.10 -6.12 -0.54
C VAL A 127 -14.51 -4.86 -1.29
N LEU A 128 -13.96 -4.62 -2.49
CA LEU A 128 -14.38 -3.54 -3.36
C LEU A 128 -15.78 -3.79 -3.92
N ARG A 129 -16.65 -2.77 -3.91
CA ARG A 129 -17.91 -2.79 -4.65
C ARG A 129 -17.67 -2.86 -6.17
N PRO A 130 -18.64 -3.28 -6.98
CA PRO A 130 -18.56 -3.15 -8.43
C PRO A 130 -18.24 -1.70 -8.82
N GLY A 131 -17.21 -1.51 -9.67
CA GLY A 131 -16.73 -0.18 -10.04
C GLY A 131 -15.89 0.53 -8.96
N GLY A 132 -15.65 -0.10 -7.80
CA GLY A 132 -14.75 0.42 -6.77
C GLY A 132 -13.28 0.47 -7.22
N GLN A 133 -12.46 1.25 -6.52
CA GLN A 133 -11.10 1.58 -6.94
C GLN A 133 -10.04 1.00 -6.00
N LEU A 134 -8.96 0.45 -6.57
CA LEU A 134 -7.69 0.25 -5.86
C LEU A 134 -6.78 1.45 -6.14
N ARG A 135 -6.34 2.13 -5.09
CA ARG A 135 -5.29 3.17 -5.14
C ARG A 135 -3.99 2.56 -4.64
N PHE A 136 -2.91 2.71 -5.39
CA PHE A 136 -1.65 2.05 -5.05
C PHE A 136 -0.43 2.96 -5.23
N TYR A 137 0.48 2.86 -4.26
CA TYR A 137 1.81 3.46 -4.30
C TYR A 137 2.82 2.41 -3.84
N GLU A 138 3.60 1.84 -4.77
CA GLU A 138 4.37 0.62 -4.52
C GLU A 138 5.80 0.68 -5.05
N HIS A 139 6.71 -0.03 -4.36
CA HIS A 139 8.02 -0.36 -4.89
C HIS A 139 7.91 -1.41 -5.99
N VAL A 140 8.70 -1.28 -7.05
CA VAL A 140 8.64 -2.21 -8.17
C VAL A 140 10.01 -2.49 -8.75
N ARG A 141 10.09 -3.57 -9.53
CA ARG A 141 11.23 -3.84 -10.39
C ARG A 141 11.41 -2.70 -11.39
N SER A 142 12.66 -2.27 -11.55
CA SER A 142 13.04 -1.26 -12.54
C SER A 142 12.78 -1.75 -13.98
N ARG A 143 12.43 -0.81 -14.86
CA ARG A 143 12.39 -1.06 -16.30
C ARG A 143 13.79 -1.02 -16.93
N ASP A 144 14.74 -0.33 -16.30
CA ASP A 144 16.14 -0.37 -16.69
C ASP A 144 16.75 -1.73 -16.37
N ALA A 145 17.30 -2.39 -17.38
CA ALA A 145 17.76 -3.77 -17.28
C ALA A 145 18.97 -3.92 -16.32
N LEU A 146 19.87 -2.94 -16.32
CA LEU A 146 21.05 -2.98 -15.45
C LEU A 146 20.65 -2.80 -13.98
N PHE A 147 19.77 -1.83 -13.70
CA PHE A 147 19.26 -1.62 -12.37
C PHE A 147 18.38 -2.78 -11.89
N ALA A 148 17.62 -3.43 -12.77
CA ALA A 148 16.87 -4.63 -12.45
C ALA A 148 17.77 -5.81 -12.05
N ARG A 149 18.95 -5.95 -12.67
CA ARG A 149 19.98 -6.92 -12.26
C ARG A 149 20.56 -6.59 -10.88
N TYR A 150 20.81 -5.30 -10.62
CA TYR A 150 21.21 -4.87 -9.28
C TYR A 150 20.13 -5.20 -8.24
N GLN A 151 18.86 -4.91 -8.53
CA GLN A 151 17.74 -5.28 -7.66
C GLN A 151 17.69 -6.81 -7.43
N GLN A 152 18.01 -7.62 -8.46
CA GLN A 152 18.05 -9.08 -8.33
C GLN A 152 19.11 -9.55 -7.34
N ALA A 153 20.28 -8.96 -7.36
CA ALA A 153 21.31 -9.24 -6.37
C ALA A 153 20.92 -8.75 -4.97
N ALA A 154 20.36 -7.54 -4.88
CA ALA A 154 19.90 -6.99 -3.62
C ALA A 154 18.77 -7.80 -2.98
N ASP A 155 17.86 -8.38 -3.76
CA ASP A 155 16.69 -9.14 -3.28
C ASP A 155 17.07 -10.43 -2.53
N LEU A 156 18.31 -10.89 -2.64
CA LEU A 156 18.83 -12.04 -1.88
C LEU A 156 18.93 -11.75 -0.36
N ALA A 157 19.24 -10.51 0.01
CA ALA A 157 19.41 -10.12 1.41
C ALA A 157 18.34 -9.11 1.89
N TRP A 158 17.82 -8.29 0.98
CA TRP A 158 16.90 -7.18 1.29
C TRP A 158 15.65 -7.61 2.06
N PRO A 159 14.92 -8.69 1.71
CA PRO A 159 13.73 -9.11 2.44
C PRO A 159 14.02 -9.47 3.90
N HIS A 160 15.17 -10.04 4.19
CA HIS A 160 15.56 -10.41 5.55
C HIS A 160 15.83 -9.17 6.43
N LEU A 161 16.32 -8.10 5.83
CA LEU A 161 16.63 -6.85 6.53
C LEU A 161 15.45 -5.88 6.59
N MET A 162 14.56 -5.93 5.59
CA MET A 162 13.51 -4.93 5.35
C MET A 162 12.10 -5.53 5.41
N GLY A 163 11.84 -6.35 6.43
CA GLY A 163 10.50 -6.82 6.77
C GLY A 163 9.77 -7.57 5.65
N GLY A 164 10.50 -8.39 4.88
CA GLY A 164 9.93 -9.16 3.77
C GLY A 164 9.76 -8.38 2.47
N CYS A 165 10.26 -7.14 2.38
CA CYS A 165 10.13 -6.32 1.17
C CYS A 165 10.97 -6.87 0.02
N HIS A 166 10.34 -7.37 -1.03
CA HIS A 166 10.94 -7.79 -2.29
C HIS A 166 11.01 -6.65 -3.29
N VAL A 167 12.22 -6.30 -3.75
CA VAL A 167 12.43 -5.17 -4.66
C VAL A 167 12.20 -5.51 -6.14
N GLN A 168 11.92 -6.78 -6.45
CA GLN A 168 11.69 -7.27 -7.82
C GLN A 168 10.22 -7.51 -8.18
N ARG A 169 9.28 -7.07 -7.34
CA ARG A 169 7.86 -7.27 -7.59
C ARG A 169 7.41 -6.61 -8.90
N GLN A 170 6.71 -7.36 -9.73
CA GLN A 170 6.04 -6.88 -10.93
C GLN A 170 4.59 -6.47 -10.59
N THR A 171 4.44 -5.56 -9.66
CA THR A 171 3.17 -5.18 -9.03
C THR A 171 2.12 -4.73 -10.05
N ARG A 172 2.52 -3.96 -11.07
CA ARG A 172 1.60 -3.54 -12.14
C ARG A 172 0.98 -4.75 -12.85
N ALA A 173 1.81 -5.73 -13.24
CA ALA A 173 1.34 -6.92 -13.92
C ALA A 173 0.47 -7.80 -13.01
N ALA A 174 0.78 -7.85 -11.70
CA ALA A 174 -0.06 -8.56 -10.75
C ALA A 174 -1.44 -7.91 -10.62
N ILE A 175 -1.51 -6.58 -10.42
CA ILE A 175 -2.78 -5.84 -10.31
C ILE A 175 -3.64 -6.02 -11.57
N SER A 176 -3.03 -5.98 -12.77
CA SER A 176 -3.78 -6.08 -14.03
C SER A 176 -4.42 -7.45 -14.31
N ARG A 177 -4.13 -8.46 -13.49
CA ARG A 177 -4.80 -9.78 -13.58
C ARG A 177 -6.18 -9.78 -12.91
N GLU A 178 -6.36 -8.97 -11.88
CA GLU A 178 -7.58 -8.94 -11.06
C GLU A 178 -8.41 -7.68 -11.29
N LEU A 179 -7.76 -6.57 -11.65
CA LEU A 179 -8.37 -5.26 -11.76
C LEU A 179 -7.92 -4.56 -13.05
N THR A 180 -8.76 -3.70 -13.61
CA THR A 180 -8.41 -2.88 -14.77
C THR A 180 -7.64 -1.64 -14.34
N ILE A 181 -6.39 -1.48 -14.77
CA ILE A 181 -5.57 -0.29 -14.48
C ILE A 181 -6.08 0.88 -15.31
N GLU A 182 -6.53 1.95 -14.64
CA GLU A 182 -7.00 3.19 -15.29
C GLU A 182 -5.86 4.20 -15.48
N ALA A 183 -5.00 4.32 -14.46
CA ALA A 183 -3.83 5.19 -14.50
C ALA A 183 -2.67 4.55 -13.73
N CYS A 184 -1.46 4.65 -14.28
CA CYS A 184 -0.26 4.17 -13.59
C CYS A 184 0.97 4.88 -14.14
N ARG A 185 1.64 5.65 -13.30
CA ARG A 185 2.93 6.25 -13.62
C ARG A 185 4.06 5.61 -12.83
N GLY A 186 5.20 5.45 -13.49
CA GLY A 186 6.44 4.97 -12.85
C GLY A 186 7.43 6.12 -12.67
N PHE A 187 8.15 6.13 -11.55
CA PHE A 187 9.15 7.14 -11.22
C PHE A 187 10.17 6.60 -10.21
N ARG A 188 11.18 7.42 -9.89
CA ARG A 188 12.16 7.12 -8.82
C ARG A 188 11.94 8.07 -7.67
N PHE A 189 11.93 7.52 -6.45
CA PHE A 189 11.76 8.35 -5.25
C PHE A 189 12.58 7.83 -4.05
N PRO A 190 13.22 8.73 -3.25
CA PRO A 190 13.46 10.11 -3.61
C PRO A 190 14.43 10.22 -4.80
N PRO A 191 14.45 11.34 -5.55
CA PRO A 191 15.31 11.47 -6.73
C PRO A 191 16.81 11.33 -6.40
N SER A 192 17.21 11.71 -5.18
CA SER A 192 18.59 11.60 -4.68
C SER A 192 19.02 10.15 -4.36
N ALA A 193 18.08 9.21 -4.22
CA ALA A 193 18.40 7.83 -3.86
C ALA A 193 18.77 6.98 -5.09
N VAL A 194 19.80 7.39 -5.81
CA VAL A 194 20.22 6.78 -7.08
C VAL A 194 20.51 5.29 -6.95
N PHE A 195 21.08 4.86 -5.83
CA PHE A 195 21.45 3.45 -5.57
C PHE A 195 20.46 2.70 -4.67
N SER A 196 19.37 3.32 -4.25
CA SER A 196 18.38 2.62 -3.42
C SER A 196 17.58 1.60 -4.25
N PRO A 197 17.57 0.31 -3.88
CA PRO A 197 16.85 -0.71 -4.65
C PRO A 197 15.33 -0.52 -4.60
N VAL A 198 14.80 0.26 -3.65
CA VAL A 198 13.38 0.62 -3.53
C VAL A 198 13.05 1.98 -4.16
N ALA A 199 13.98 2.62 -4.86
CA ALA A 199 13.73 3.89 -5.52
C ALA A 199 12.74 3.78 -6.70
N PRO A 200 12.75 2.72 -7.55
CA PRO A 200 11.73 2.54 -8.57
C PRO A 200 10.35 2.30 -7.94
N ARG A 201 9.39 3.15 -8.29
CA ARG A 201 8.03 3.12 -7.74
C ARG A 201 6.98 3.30 -8.82
N ILE A 202 5.78 2.87 -8.51
CA ILE A 202 4.57 3.17 -9.27
C ILE A 202 3.53 3.79 -8.35
N LEU A 203 2.76 4.72 -8.91
CA LEU A 203 1.57 5.29 -8.30
C LEU A 203 0.45 5.22 -9.33
N GLY A 204 -0.74 4.80 -8.91
CA GLY A 204 -1.84 4.66 -9.85
C GLY A 204 -3.17 4.25 -9.23
N THR A 205 -4.11 4.05 -10.14
CA THR A 205 -5.48 3.64 -9.87
C THR A 205 -5.84 2.44 -10.74
N ALA A 206 -6.50 1.45 -10.15
CA ALA A 206 -7.14 0.37 -10.86
C ALA A 206 -8.59 0.23 -10.41
N ARG A 207 -9.46 -0.29 -11.26
CA ARG A 207 -10.89 -0.42 -11.01
C ARG A 207 -11.31 -1.88 -11.01
N LYS A 208 -12.19 -2.25 -10.06
CA LYS A 208 -12.89 -3.52 -10.10
C LYS A 208 -13.91 -3.49 -11.26
N ASN A 209 -13.81 -4.45 -12.16
CA ASN A 209 -14.78 -4.59 -13.23
C ASN A 209 -16.18 -4.76 -12.64
N GLY A 210 -17.14 -4.06 -13.21
CA GLY A 210 -18.55 -4.30 -12.91
C GLY A 210 -18.98 -5.66 -13.47
N PRO A 211 -20.16 -6.17 -13.08
CA PRO A 211 -20.75 -7.30 -13.80
C PRO A 211 -20.82 -6.96 -15.29
N PRO A 212 -20.66 -7.97 -16.19
CA PRO A 212 -20.81 -7.73 -17.61
C PRO A 212 -22.14 -7.02 -17.85
N ARG A 213 -22.11 -5.96 -18.66
CA ARG A 213 -23.37 -5.30 -19.08
C ARG A 213 -24.15 -6.31 -19.89
N SER A 214 -25.30 -6.73 -19.33
CA SER A 214 -26.29 -7.57 -20.00
C SER A 214 -26.87 -6.86 -21.22
#